data_d179a6d365c472b0552befb880bf848e
#
_entry.id   d179a6d365c472b0552befb880bf848e
#
_cell.length_a   1.000
_cell.length_b   1.000
_cell.length_c   1.000
_cell.angle_alpha   90.00
_cell.angle_beta   90.00
_cell.angle_gamma   90.00
#
_symmetry.space_group_name_H-M   'P 1'
#
loop_
_entity.id
_entity.type
_entity.pdbx_description
1 polymer ?
#
loop_
_entity_poly.entity_id
_entity_poly.type
_entity_poly.pdbx_seq_one_letter_code
_entity_poly.pdbx_strand_id
1 'polypeptide(L)'
;MRLLLSCLTLALLAGCTSSKTLFEEHQSVGEELEWSANEPLSFVIDIKENKHPYELALAVRCASGYPYDKLMLHVTETNPQGESVRRDVEVPIRNANGDFYGEKGFDIIDIEYVIDTKKEFPTFGKYTYTLEAAMPEIDPVVYVMELGFILRDVQK
;
A
#
# COMPACT_ATOMS: atom_id res chain seq x y z
N MET A 1 -26.26 -49.98 33.38
CA MET A 1 -26.14 -49.68 31.97
C MET A 1 -25.76 -48.21 31.86
N ARG A 2 -24.44 -47.94 31.81
CA ARG A 2 -23.86 -46.56 31.83
C ARG A 2 -23.62 -46.11 30.39
N LEU A 3 -24.38 -45.12 29.91
CA LEU A 3 -24.11 -44.47 28.64
C LEU A 3 -22.93 -43.50 28.84
N LEU A 4 -21.80 -43.80 28.20
CA LEU A 4 -20.68 -42.89 28.05
C LEU A 4 -21.00 -41.93 26.88
N LEU A 5 -21.30 -40.68 27.20
CA LEU A 5 -21.47 -39.59 26.22
C LEU A 5 -20.06 -39.07 25.89
N SER A 6 -19.51 -39.52 24.75
CA SER A 6 -18.25 -39.01 24.22
C SER A 6 -18.46 -37.66 23.60
N CYS A 7 -18.03 -36.58 24.27
CA CYS A 7 -18.03 -35.20 23.76
C CYS A 7 -16.81 -35.03 22.87
N LEU A 8 -17.02 -35.12 21.53
CA LEU A 8 -16.01 -34.85 20.52
C LEU A 8 -15.88 -33.34 20.36
N THR A 9 -14.95 -32.72 21.06
CA THR A 9 -14.57 -31.30 20.89
C THR A 9 -13.80 -31.11 19.60
N LEU A 10 -14.48 -30.63 18.57
CA LEU A 10 -13.88 -30.20 17.32
C LEU A 10 -13.12 -28.86 17.56
N ALA A 11 -11.80 -28.94 17.74
CA ALA A 11 -10.94 -27.78 17.84
C ALA A 11 -10.83 -27.10 16.43
N LEU A 12 -11.51 -25.99 16.25
CA LEU A 12 -11.33 -25.12 15.10
C LEU A 12 -9.96 -24.44 15.23
N LEU A 13 -8.97 -24.97 14.50
CA LEU A 13 -7.70 -24.30 14.29
C LEU A 13 -7.95 -23.09 13.36
N ALA A 14 -8.21 -21.93 13.95
CA ALA A 14 -8.14 -20.66 13.26
C ALA A 14 -6.66 -20.43 12.91
N GLY A 15 -6.26 -20.80 11.68
CA GLY A 15 -4.95 -20.49 11.14
C GLY A 15 -4.81 -18.98 11.03
N CYS A 16 -4.03 -18.35 11.92
CA CYS A 16 -3.59 -16.97 11.74
C CYS A 16 -2.71 -16.94 10.49
N THR A 17 -3.18 -16.29 9.43
CA THR A 17 -2.36 -15.95 8.28
C THR A 17 -1.34 -14.93 8.76
N SER A 18 -0.08 -15.34 8.91
CA SER A 18 1.00 -14.45 9.32
C SER A 18 1.55 -13.77 8.07
N SER A 19 1.29 -12.47 7.92
CA SER A 19 1.98 -11.66 6.93
C SER A 19 3.30 -11.13 7.51
N LYS A 20 4.38 -11.19 6.73
CA LYS A 20 5.68 -10.65 7.11
C LYS A 20 6.03 -9.49 6.20
N THR A 21 6.23 -8.31 6.77
CA THR A 21 6.75 -7.16 6.03
C THR A 21 8.21 -7.42 5.65
N LEU A 22 8.50 -7.35 4.35
CA LEU A 22 9.83 -7.54 3.77
C LEU A 22 10.49 -6.21 3.43
N PHE A 23 9.69 -5.23 3.05
CA PHE A 23 10.11 -3.87 2.74
C PHE A 23 9.02 -2.90 3.18
N GLU A 24 9.44 -1.80 3.77
CA GLU A 24 8.59 -0.67 4.11
C GLU A 24 9.47 0.57 4.15
N GLU A 25 9.13 1.54 3.33
CA GLU A 25 9.81 2.82 3.26
C GLU A 25 8.77 3.92 3.08
N HIS A 26 8.97 5.06 3.74
CA HIS A 26 8.12 6.22 3.69
C HIS A 26 8.94 7.43 3.31
N GLN A 27 8.41 8.28 2.43
CA GLN A 27 9.03 9.51 1.99
C GLN A 27 8.05 10.68 2.14
N SER A 28 8.52 11.75 2.75
CA SER A 28 7.74 12.98 2.82
C SER A 28 7.62 13.61 1.43
N VAL A 29 6.44 14.13 1.13
CA VAL A 29 6.23 14.96 -0.05
C VAL A 29 6.73 16.38 0.24
N GLY A 30 6.87 17.20 -0.78
CA GLY A 30 7.36 18.58 -0.78
C GLY A 30 7.24 19.41 0.50
N GLU A 31 7.66 20.64 0.45
CA GLU A 31 7.48 21.57 1.56
C GLU A 31 6.01 22.01 1.64
N GLU A 32 5.55 22.50 2.80
CA GLU A 32 4.22 23.07 3.04
C GLU A 32 3.03 22.12 2.77
N LEU A 33 3.23 20.79 2.81
CA LEU A 33 2.18 19.79 2.53
C LEU A 33 1.62 19.87 1.10
N GLU A 34 2.45 20.23 0.15
CA GLU A 34 2.12 20.31 -1.28
C GLU A 34 2.96 19.28 -2.05
N TRP A 35 2.30 18.49 -2.87
CA TRP A 35 2.96 17.51 -3.72
C TRP A 35 2.71 17.81 -5.18
N SER A 36 3.75 18.23 -5.88
CA SER A 36 3.70 18.51 -7.32
C SER A 36 3.90 17.22 -8.13
N ALA A 37 3.19 17.13 -9.26
CA ALA A 37 3.37 16.06 -10.24
C ALA A 37 4.81 16.00 -10.81
N ASN A 38 5.56 17.10 -10.74
CA ASN A 38 6.96 17.17 -11.17
C ASN A 38 7.96 16.70 -10.08
N GLU A 39 7.49 16.26 -8.93
CA GLU A 39 8.30 15.80 -7.80
C GLU A 39 8.00 14.33 -7.49
N PRO A 40 8.41 13.40 -8.37
CA PRO A 40 8.14 11.99 -8.17
C PRO A 40 8.89 11.42 -6.96
N LEU A 41 8.24 10.54 -6.23
CA LEU A 41 8.86 9.75 -5.18
C LEU A 41 9.33 8.40 -5.73
N SER A 42 10.49 7.92 -5.29
CA SER A 42 11.09 6.69 -5.82
C SER A 42 11.51 5.75 -4.71
N PHE A 43 11.06 4.49 -4.81
CA PHE A 43 11.32 3.42 -3.84
C PHE A 43 12.06 2.29 -4.54
N VAL A 44 13.12 1.78 -3.92
CA VAL A 44 13.95 0.70 -4.51
C VAL A 44 13.84 -0.54 -3.64
N ILE A 45 13.26 -1.60 -4.20
CA ILE A 45 13.09 -2.88 -3.53
C ILE A 45 14.06 -3.90 -4.11
N ASP A 46 14.91 -4.51 -3.28
CA ASP A 46 15.86 -5.55 -3.69
C ASP A 46 15.24 -6.95 -3.48
N ILE A 47 14.78 -7.55 -4.57
CA ILE A 47 14.14 -8.88 -4.57
C ILE A 47 15.22 -9.95 -4.62
N LYS A 48 15.36 -10.69 -3.53
CA LYS A 48 16.37 -11.76 -3.37
C LYS A 48 15.79 -13.16 -3.53
N GLU A 49 14.49 -13.30 -3.33
CA GLU A 49 13.77 -14.57 -3.39
C GLU A 49 12.45 -14.39 -4.14
N ASN A 50 12.03 -15.39 -4.88
CA ASN A 50 10.75 -15.40 -5.61
C ASN A 50 10.11 -16.77 -5.43
N LYS A 51 9.66 -17.07 -4.21
CA LYS A 51 9.10 -18.39 -3.87
C LYS A 51 7.59 -18.44 -4.00
N HIS A 52 6.91 -17.32 -3.90
CA HIS A 52 5.45 -17.19 -3.90
C HIS A 52 5.05 -15.76 -4.23
N PRO A 53 3.78 -15.51 -4.55
CA PRO A 53 3.27 -14.16 -4.74
C PRO A 53 3.36 -13.34 -3.44
N TYR A 54 3.57 -12.05 -3.60
CA TYR A 54 3.65 -11.06 -2.53
C TYR A 54 2.42 -10.14 -2.57
N GLU A 55 2.18 -9.47 -1.46
CA GLU A 55 1.25 -8.35 -1.39
C GLU A 55 2.04 -7.04 -1.50
N LEU A 56 1.55 -6.14 -2.35
CA LEU A 56 2.11 -4.81 -2.55
C LEU A 56 1.08 -3.77 -2.14
N ALA A 57 1.47 -2.87 -1.25
CA ALA A 57 0.59 -1.82 -0.74
C ALA A 57 1.26 -0.45 -0.79
N LEU A 58 0.43 0.58 -0.85
CA LEU A 58 0.79 1.98 -0.63
C LEU A 58 0.35 2.40 0.76
N ALA A 59 1.19 3.16 1.45
CA ALA A 59 0.81 3.93 2.62
C ALA A 59 0.65 5.40 2.23
N VAL A 60 -0.44 6.01 2.63
CA VAL A 60 -0.73 7.42 2.39
C VAL A 60 -1.00 8.09 3.73
N ARG A 61 -0.20 9.09 4.05
CA ARG A 61 -0.45 9.97 5.19
C ARG A 61 -0.89 11.32 4.68
N CYS A 62 -2.05 11.76 5.11
CA CYS A 62 -2.57 13.09 4.78
C CYS A 62 -3.06 13.83 6.03
N ALA A 63 -3.08 15.16 5.96
CA ALA A 63 -3.70 15.95 7.00
C ALA A 63 -5.23 15.80 6.94
N SER A 64 -5.90 15.97 8.08
CA SER A 64 -7.37 15.88 8.18
C SER A 64 -8.11 16.90 7.31
N GLY A 65 -7.41 17.95 6.85
CA GLY A 65 -7.89 18.95 5.89
C GLY A 65 -7.84 18.53 4.42
N TYR A 66 -7.34 17.32 4.09
CA TYR A 66 -7.30 16.83 2.71
C TYR A 66 -8.68 16.94 2.06
N PRO A 67 -8.83 17.69 0.94
CA PRO A 67 -10.14 18.11 0.47
C PRO A 67 -10.82 17.13 -0.50
N TYR A 68 -10.10 16.06 -0.93
CA TYR A 68 -10.60 15.16 -1.98
C TYR A 68 -11.01 13.80 -1.40
N ASP A 69 -11.92 13.09 -2.09
CA ASP A 69 -12.39 11.76 -1.67
C ASP A 69 -11.41 10.64 -2.04
N LYS A 70 -10.47 10.94 -2.93
CA LYS A 70 -9.47 10.01 -3.45
C LYS A 70 -8.16 10.72 -3.77
N LEU A 71 -7.08 9.95 -3.81
CA LEU A 71 -5.79 10.36 -4.34
C LEU A 71 -5.49 9.52 -5.59
N MET A 72 -5.28 10.17 -6.73
CA MET A 72 -4.89 9.49 -7.96
C MET A 72 -3.39 9.58 -8.17
N LEU A 73 -2.78 8.46 -8.51
CA LEU A 73 -1.34 8.29 -8.68
C LEU A 73 -1.04 7.60 -10.00
N HIS A 74 0.06 7.99 -10.63
CA HIS A 74 0.75 7.13 -11.55
C HIS A 74 1.80 6.31 -10.79
N VAL A 75 1.75 5.01 -10.93
CA VAL A 75 2.74 4.09 -10.35
C VAL A 75 3.51 3.45 -11.50
N THR A 76 4.79 3.76 -11.59
CA THR A 76 5.69 3.17 -12.59
C THR A 76 6.61 2.16 -11.90
N GLU A 77 6.54 0.91 -12.33
CA GLU A 77 7.45 -0.16 -11.94
C GLU A 77 8.53 -0.31 -12.99
N THR A 78 9.79 -0.26 -12.59
CA THR A 78 10.94 -0.54 -13.45
C THR A 78 11.65 -1.78 -12.92
N ASN A 79 11.77 -2.81 -13.76
CA ASN A 79 12.41 -4.07 -13.40
C ASN A 79 13.95 -3.97 -13.46
N PRO A 80 14.71 -4.99 -13.00
CA PRO A 80 16.17 -4.98 -13.04
C PRO A 80 16.78 -4.90 -14.44
N GLN A 81 16.01 -5.18 -15.49
CA GLN A 81 16.45 -5.06 -16.90
C GLN A 81 16.21 -3.65 -17.46
N GLY A 82 15.58 -2.76 -16.71
CA GLY A 82 15.24 -1.40 -17.13
C GLY A 82 13.93 -1.28 -17.89
N GLU A 83 13.13 -2.35 -17.95
CA GLU A 83 11.80 -2.29 -18.55
C GLU A 83 10.81 -1.69 -17.55
N SER A 84 9.98 -0.76 -18.02
CA SER A 84 9.05 -0.02 -17.18
C SER A 84 7.60 -0.27 -17.59
N VAL A 85 6.76 -0.43 -16.58
CA VAL A 85 5.30 -0.53 -16.73
C VAL A 85 4.65 0.51 -15.83
N ARG A 86 3.80 1.37 -16.40
CA ARG A 86 3.03 2.39 -15.69
C ARG A 86 1.57 1.97 -15.56
N ARG A 87 0.99 2.22 -14.42
CA ARG A 87 -0.45 2.04 -14.15
C ARG A 87 -0.99 3.20 -13.34
N ASP A 88 -2.29 3.46 -13.52
CA ASP A 88 -3.02 4.41 -12.70
C ASP A 88 -3.57 3.70 -11.47
N VAL A 89 -3.41 4.34 -10.32
CA VAL A 89 -3.91 3.85 -9.03
C VAL A 89 -4.77 4.92 -8.40
N GLU A 90 -5.96 4.55 -7.99
CA GLU A 90 -6.88 5.39 -7.25
C GLU A 90 -6.93 4.90 -5.81
N VAL A 91 -6.38 5.69 -4.88
CA VAL A 91 -6.43 5.40 -3.45
C VAL A 91 -7.64 6.11 -2.85
N PRO A 92 -8.65 5.38 -2.35
CA PRO A 92 -9.80 5.98 -1.71
C PRO A 92 -9.39 6.59 -0.36
N ILE A 93 -9.72 7.85 -0.16
CA ILE A 93 -9.43 8.60 1.07
C ILE A 93 -10.69 8.71 1.94
N ARG A 94 -11.86 8.96 1.32
CA ARG A 94 -13.14 9.05 2.02
C ARG A 94 -14.19 8.12 1.41
N ASN A 95 -15.12 7.68 2.22
CA ASN A 95 -16.30 6.95 1.78
C ASN A 95 -17.41 7.91 1.30
N ALA A 96 -18.51 7.36 0.82
CA ALA A 96 -19.66 8.15 0.34
C ALA A 96 -20.35 9.00 1.43
N ASN A 97 -20.11 8.73 2.70
CA ASN A 97 -20.63 9.52 3.84
C ASN A 97 -19.63 10.64 4.25
N GLY A 98 -18.46 10.72 3.61
CA GLY A 98 -17.40 11.67 3.94
C GLY A 98 -16.48 11.21 5.07
N ASP A 99 -16.61 9.98 5.57
CA ASP A 99 -15.73 9.43 6.59
C ASP A 99 -14.40 8.97 5.93
N PHE A 100 -13.31 9.22 6.60
CA PHE A 100 -12.00 8.75 6.14
C PHE A 100 -11.88 7.23 6.20
N TYR A 101 -11.26 6.64 5.20
CA TYR A 101 -10.69 5.30 5.29
C TYR A 101 -9.40 5.37 6.12
N GLY A 102 -9.08 4.26 6.82
CA GLY A 102 -7.85 4.17 7.59
C GLY A 102 -7.93 4.71 9.00
N GLU A 103 -6.76 4.88 9.63
CA GLU A 103 -6.64 5.24 11.04
C GLU A 103 -6.56 6.76 11.20
N LYS A 104 -7.42 7.30 12.08
CA LYS A 104 -7.49 8.73 12.35
C LYS A 104 -6.74 9.07 13.62
N GLY A 105 -5.65 9.87 13.49
CA GLY A 105 -5.02 10.58 14.59
C GLY A 105 -5.74 11.90 14.90
N PHE A 106 -5.05 12.83 15.56
CA PHE A 106 -5.62 14.14 15.90
C PHE A 106 -5.86 14.98 14.63
N ASP A 107 -4.81 15.23 13.84
CA ASP A 107 -4.86 16.00 12.59
C ASP A 107 -4.31 15.22 11.38
N ILE A 108 -4.11 13.91 11.53
CA ILE A 108 -3.45 13.04 10.55
C ILE A 108 -4.35 11.84 10.29
N ILE A 109 -4.37 11.43 9.04
CA ILE A 109 -5.04 10.22 8.57
C ILE A 109 -4.00 9.32 7.93
N ASP A 110 -3.87 8.10 8.42
CA ASP A 110 -3.01 7.05 7.87
C ASP A 110 -3.87 6.02 7.14
N ILE A 111 -3.59 5.85 5.86
CA ILE A 111 -4.31 4.92 4.98
C ILE A 111 -3.31 3.94 4.38
N GLU A 112 -3.60 2.67 4.51
CA GLU A 112 -2.92 1.62 3.77
C GLU A 112 -3.84 1.09 2.69
N TYR A 113 -3.34 1.02 1.45
CA TYR A 113 -4.10 0.58 0.30
C TYR A 113 -3.35 -0.49 -0.49
N VAL A 114 -3.89 -1.71 -0.50
CA VAL A 114 -3.31 -2.83 -1.23
C VAL A 114 -3.55 -2.64 -2.72
N ILE A 115 -2.47 -2.58 -3.49
CA ILE A 115 -2.51 -2.38 -4.94
C ILE A 115 -2.28 -3.66 -5.74
N ASP A 116 -1.74 -4.70 -5.10
CA ASP A 116 -1.59 -6.02 -5.69
C ASP A 116 -1.51 -7.08 -4.58
N THR A 117 -2.40 -8.07 -4.63
CA THR A 117 -2.44 -9.19 -3.67
C THR A 117 -1.68 -10.42 -4.13
N LYS A 118 -1.18 -10.42 -5.38
CA LYS A 118 -0.48 -11.54 -6.02
C LYS A 118 0.69 -11.08 -6.87
N LYS A 119 1.44 -10.10 -6.36
CA LYS A 119 2.62 -9.58 -7.05
C LYS A 119 3.67 -10.66 -7.22
N GLU A 120 4.06 -10.92 -8.45
CA GLU A 120 5.16 -11.80 -8.81
C GLU A 120 6.34 -10.98 -9.35
N PHE A 121 7.54 -11.42 -9.00
CA PHE A 121 8.78 -10.84 -9.50
C PHE A 121 9.53 -11.89 -10.34
N PRO A 122 9.43 -11.85 -11.68
CA PRO A 122 10.01 -12.88 -12.54
C PRO A 122 11.54 -12.95 -12.48
N THR A 123 12.19 -11.87 -12.05
CA THR A 123 13.65 -11.78 -11.96
C THR A 123 14.08 -11.25 -10.60
N PHE A 124 15.27 -11.69 -10.13
CA PHE A 124 15.89 -11.13 -8.93
C PHE A 124 16.59 -9.81 -9.24
N GLY A 125 16.72 -8.97 -8.23
CA GLY A 125 17.42 -7.71 -8.32
C GLY A 125 16.57 -6.53 -7.87
N LYS A 126 17.03 -5.33 -8.22
CA LYS A 126 16.41 -4.09 -7.78
C LYS A 126 15.26 -3.70 -8.70
N TYR A 127 14.07 -3.61 -8.13
CA TYR A 127 12.89 -3.01 -8.73
C TYR A 127 12.76 -1.58 -8.22
N THR A 128 12.49 -0.64 -9.11
CA THR A 128 12.24 0.74 -8.75
C THR A 128 10.75 1.03 -8.97
N TYR A 129 10.10 1.56 -7.95
CA TYR A 129 8.73 2.06 -8.04
C TYR A 129 8.74 3.57 -7.93
N THR A 130 8.20 4.24 -8.93
CA THR A 130 8.07 5.70 -8.95
C THR A 130 6.60 6.07 -8.82
N LEU A 131 6.30 6.96 -7.86
CA LEU A 131 4.97 7.50 -7.62
C LEU A 131 4.94 8.96 -8.08
N GLU A 132 3.94 9.30 -8.88
CA GLU A 132 3.69 10.67 -9.34
C GLU A 132 2.24 11.04 -9.02
N ALA A 133 2.00 12.28 -8.58
CA ALA A 133 0.64 12.79 -8.43
C ALA A 133 -0.06 12.85 -9.80
N ALA A 134 -1.31 12.36 -9.87
CA ALA A 134 -2.07 12.26 -11.10
C ALA A 134 -3.50 12.80 -10.95
N MET A 135 -3.70 13.77 -10.07
CA MET A 135 -4.99 14.43 -9.86
C MET A 135 -5.35 15.30 -11.06
N PRO A 136 -6.50 15.08 -11.74
CA PRO A 136 -6.90 15.89 -12.89
C PRO A 136 -7.04 17.36 -12.53
N GLU A 137 -6.37 18.24 -13.29
CA GLU A 137 -6.44 19.70 -13.14
C GLU A 137 -6.02 20.24 -11.75
N ILE A 138 -5.34 19.41 -10.93
CA ILE A 138 -4.89 19.77 -9.58
C ILE A 138 -3.40 19.51 -9.48
N ASP A 139 -2.60 20.57 -9.44
CA ASP A 139 -1.16 20.55 -9.19
C ASP A 139 -0.74 21.90 -8.59
N PRO A 140 -0.16 21.91 -7.38
CA PRO A 140 0.14 20.76 -6.52
C PRO A 140 -1.10 20.16 -5.81
N VAL A 141 -0.99 18.89 -5.43
CA VAL A 141 -1.96 18.24 -4.53
C VAL A 141 -1.63 18.66 -3.10
N VAL A 142 -2.60 19.28 -2.42
CA VAL A 142 -2.40 19.80 -1.07
C VAL A 142 -2.74 18.79 0.02
N TYR A 143 -2.14 18.95 1.21
CA TYR A 143 -2.38 18.15 2.42
C TYR A 143 -1.99 16.67 2.32
N VAL A 144 -1.24 16.25 1.32
CA VAL A 144 -0.48 15.01 1.36
C VAL A 144 0.80 15.26 2.14
N MET A 145 1.11 14.42 3.10
CA MET A 145 2.27 14.57 3.99
C MET A 145 3.38 13.59 3.63
N GLU A 146 2.98 12.33 3.37
CA GLU A 146 3.92 11.24 3.20
C GLU A 146 3.30 10.14 2.34
N LEU A 147 4.11 9.52 1.51
CA LEU A 147 3.76 8.29 0.82
C LEU A 147 4.74 7.19 1.19
N GLY A 148 4.22 5.99 1.33
CA GLY A 148 5.00 4.80 1.61
C GLY A 148 4.73 3.69 0.62
N PHE A 149 5.72 2.81 0.50
CA PHE A 149 5.65 1.59 -0.29
C PHE A 149 5.94 0.38 0.58
N ILE A 150 5.06 -0.63 0.56
CA ILE A 150 5.10 -1.77 1.45
C ILE A 150 5.05 -3.05 0.63
N LEU A 151 5.99 -3.97 0.88
CA LEU A 151 5.99 -5.32 0.34
C LEU A 151 5.85 -6.32 1.47
N ARG A 152 4.87 -7.22 1.37
CA ARG A 152 4.64 -8.28 2.35
C ARG A 152 4.72 -9.66 1.73
N ASP A 153 5.29 -10.56 2.51
CA ASP A 153 5.16 -11.99 2.30
C ASP A 153 3.85 -12.46 2.95
N VAL A 154 2.92 -12.94 2.13
CA VAL A 154 1.62 -13.43 2.57
C VAL A 154 1.63 -14.94 2.46
N GLN A 155 2.21 -15.62 3.45
CA GLN A 155 2.16 -17.08 3.54
C GLN A 155 0.75 -17.53 3.96
N LYS A 156 0.18 -18.43 3.17
CA LYS A 156 -1.06 -19.13 3.52
C LYS A 156 -0.78 -20.37 4.35
#